data_aa6b43e4bca1cfd64cf45dbdd1ef0bfb
#
_entry.id   aa6b43e4bca1cfd64cf45dbdd1ef0bfb
#
_cell.length_a   1.000
_cell.length_b   1.000
_cell.length_c   1.000
_cell.angle_alpha   90.00
_cell.angle_beta   90.00
_cell.angle_gamma   90.00
#
_symmetry.space_group_name_H-M   'P 1'
#
loop_
_entity.id
_entity.type
_entity.pdbx_description
1 polymer ?
#
loop_
_entity_poly.entity_id
_entity_poly.type
_entity_poly.pdbx_seq_one_letter_code
_entity_poly.pdbx_strand_id
1 'polypeptide(L)'
;MFCSFAFAEKVVVLHRQLKHGIMWKFMKHYALEIYTVIAMLLITLVAIFMPELTTIQKFVVFMSFIFILHEWEEGKYPGGFLNLIIQLIQRNVDDETMRASRLVTAVLIFVLTIVPFFLGDAYPMFAVAVATFCIFEGFIHIAGIRIFRLNKFYTPGMVTAEIEAITGVALIVYLAVNHLGAWYDYVCGPFIFLACFACMQRTLMSMVGGLRYRDMPKLIKAQLKSK
;
A
#
# COMPACT_ATOMS: atom_id res chain seq x y z
N MET A 1 -47.82 10.54 24.74
CA MET A 1 -46.60 9.87 25.21
C MET A 1 -45.81 9.14 24.09
N PHE A 2 -46.47 8.57 23.08
CA PHE A 2 -45.79 7.87 21.96
C PHE A 2 -45.00 8.76 20.99
N CYS A 3 -45.38 10.05 20.80
CA CYS A 3 -44.72 10.95 19.87
C CYS A 3 -43.29 11.40 20.32
N SER A 4 -43.04 11.41 21.63
CA SER A 4 -41.76 11.83 22.20
C SER A 4 -40.67 10.75 22.02
N PHE A 5 -41.03 9.48 22.05
CA PHE A 5 -40.11 8.37 21.89
C PHE A 5 -39.58 8.25 20.44
N ALA A 6 -40.46 8.39 19.45
CA ALA A 6 -40.10 8.33 18.04
C ALA A 6 -39.20 9.52 17.62
N PHE A 7 -39.39 10.69 18.24
CA PHE A 7 -38.53 11.86 18.00
C PHE A 7 -37.12 11.66 18.59
N ALA A 8 -37.02 11.16 19.84
CA ALA A 8 -35.73 10.85 20.46
C ALA A 8 -34.95 9.80 19.69
N GLU A 9 -35.59 8.76 19.19
CA GLU A 9 -34.96 7.72 18.39
C GLU A 9 -34.41 8.28 17.06
N LYS A 10 -35.18 9.12 16.36
CA LYS A 10 -34.71 9.81 15.13
C LYS A 10 -33.52 10.73 15.40
N VAL A 11 -33.51 11.46 16.52
CA VAL A 11 -32.40 12.33 16.91
C VAL A 11 -31.14 11.51 17.21
N VAL A 12 -31.26 10.39 17.89
CA VAL A 12 -30.13 9.46 18.17
C VAL A 12 -29.58 8.86 16.89
N VAL A 13 -30.45 8.41 15.97
CA VAL A 13 -30.04 7.87 14.66
C VAL A 13 -29.34 8.95 13.82
N LEU A 14 -29.90 10.16 13.76
CA LEU A 14 -29.31 11.28 13.03
C LEU A 14 -27.95 11.68 13.62
N HIS A 15 -27.83 11.73 14.95
CA HIS A 15 -26.58 12.02 15.64
C HIS A 15 -25.51 10.95 15.37
N ARG A 16 -25.91 9.67 15.34
CA ARG A 16 -25.03 8.55 14.98
C ARG A 16 -24.57 8.63 13.52
N GLN A 17 -25.47 8.95 12.59
CA GLN A 17 -25.14 9.11 11.17
C GLN A 17 -24.22 10.32 10.94
N LEU A 18 -24.44 11.44 11.61
CA LEU A 18 -23.57 12.63 11.57
C LEU A 18 -22.18 12.32 12.13
N LYS A 19 -22.07 11.63 13.28
CA LYS A 19 -20.79 11.21 13.83
C LYS A 19 -20.02 10.26 12.90
N HIS A 20 -20.70 9.27 12.31
CA HIS A 20 -20.09 8.37 11.34
C HIS A 20 -19.63 9.12 10.09
N GLY A 21 -20.41 10.07 9.58
CA GLY A 21 -20.02 10.89 8.44
C GLY A 21 -18.81 11.78 8.70
N ILE A 22 -18.73 12.40 9.88
CA ILE A 22 -17.61 13.25 10.28
C ILE A 22 -16.34 12.41 10.49
N MET A 23 -16.46 11.30 11.23
CA MET A 23 -15.33 10.39 11.47
C MET A 23 -14.77 9.82 10.17
N TRP A 24 -15.64 9.41 9.24
CA TRP A 24 -15.23 8.88 7.95
C TRP A 24 -14.54 9.94 7.08
N LYS A 25 -15.03 11.19 7.07
CA LYS A 25 -14.36 12.31 6.39
C LYS A 25 -12.99 12.60 7.01
N PHE A 26 -12.89 12.58 8.34
CA PHE A 26 -11.62 12.75 9.04
C PHE A 26 -10.63 11.66 8.66
N MET A 27 -11.03 10.39 8.70
CA MET A 27 -10.16 9.25 8.31
C MET A 27 -9.66 9.36 6.86
N LYS A 28 -10.54 9.75 5.93
CA LYS A 28 -10.12 9.94 4.54
C LYS A 28 -9.17 11.13 4.38
N HIS A 29 -9.41 12.23 5.10
CA HIS A 29 -8.59 13.43 5.00
C HIS A 29 -7.18 13.21 5.55
N TYR A 30 -7.05 12.50 6.66
CA TYR A 30 -5.79 12.24 7.35
C TYR A 30 -5.30 10.79 7.17
N ALA A 31 -5.63 10.15 6.06
CA ALA A 31 -5.31 8.74 5.83
C ALA A 31 -3.81 8.44 5.96
N LEU A 32 -2.96 9.29 5.41
CA LEU A 32 -1.51 9.14 5.44
C LEU A 32 -0.95 9.33 6.86
N GLU A 33 -1.42 10.35 7.58
CA GLU A 33 -1.02 10.63 8.95
C GLU A 33 -1.46 9.52 9.90
N ILE A 34 -2.69 9.04 9.76
CA ILE A 34 -3.23 7.94 10.56
C ILE A 34 -2.42 6.67 10.31
N TYR A 35 -2.14 6.33 9.03
CA TYR A 35 -1.27 5.22 8.67
C TYR A 35 0.10 5.34 9.35
N THR A 36 0.74 6.51 9.23
CA THR A 36 2.04 6.80 9.84
C THR A 36 2.03 6.60 11.34
N VAL A 37 1.05 7.19 12.04
CA VAL A 37 0.94 7.08 13.50
C VAL A 37 0.75 5.62 13.94
N ILE A 38 -0.12 4.88 13.28
CA ILE A 38 -0.35 3.46 13.60
C ILE A 38 0.91 2.64 13.33
N ALA A 39 1.56 2.80 12.17
CA ALA A 39 2.74 2.04 11.81
C ALA A 39 3.93 2.36 12.75
N MET A 40 4.17 3.65 13.05
CA MET A 40 5.22 4.05 14.00
C MET A 40 4.94 3.56 15.42
N LEU A 41 3.68 3.57 15.87
CA LEU A 41 3.29 2.99 17.15
C LEU A 41 3.60 1.49 17.20
N LEU A 42 3.24 0.75 16.14
CA LEU A 42 3.53 -0.70 16.07
C LEU A 42 5.04 -0.97 16.10
N ILE A 43 5.84 -0.23 15.32
CA ILE A 43 7.30 -0.36 15.32
C ILE A 43 7.87 -0.07 16.73
N THR A 44 7.36 0.97 17.40
CA THR A 44 7.78 1.31 18.76
C THR A 44 7.41 0.22 19.77
N LEU A 45 6.19 -0.32 19.68
CA LEU A 45 5.76 -1.42 20.54
C LEU A 45 6.62 -2.68 20.33
N VAL A 46 6.94 -3.01 19.07
CA VAL A 46 7.86 -4.11 18.75
C VAL A 46 9.23 -3.87 19.39
N ALA A 47 9.78 -2.66 19.26
CA ALA A 47 11.09 -2.33 19.83
C ALA A 47 11.11 -2.42 21.37
N ILE A 48 10.00 -2.13 22.05
CA ILE A 48 9.90 -2.17 23.53
C ILE A 48 9.67 -3.61 24.03
N PHE A 49 8.74 -4.34 23.40
CA PHE A 49 8.26 -5.62 23.91
C PHE A 49 8.92 -6.85 23.28
N MET A 50 9.66 -6.68 22.19
CA MET A 50 10.34 -7.76 21.47
C MET A 50 11.83 -7.41 21.24
N PRO A 51 12.67 -7.45 22.30
CA PRO A 51 14.08 -7.03 22.19
C PRO A 51 14.91 -7.97 21.31
N GLU A 52 14.50 -9.23 21.18
CA GLU A 52 15.18 -10.24 20.36
C GLU A 52 14.35 -10.56 19.11
N LEU A 53 14.59 -9.80 18.04
CA LEU A 53 13.98 -10.07 16.74
C LEU A 53 14.84 -11.03 15.92
N THR A 54 14.19 -11.94 15.21
CA THR A 54 14.84 -12.74 14.17
C THR A 54 15.31 -11.84 13.01
N THR A 55 16.18 -12.35 12.16
CA THR A 55 16.65 -11.58 11.01
C THR A 55 15.50 -11.25 10.04
N ILE A 56 14.56 -12.18 9.82
CA ILE A 56 13.37 -11.91 8.99
C ILE A 56 12.53 -10.79 9.61
N GLN A 57 12.28 -10.83 10.91
CA GLN A 57 11.54 -9.77 11.61
C GLN A 57 12.25 -8.41 11.51
N LYS A 58 13.59 -8.36 11.61
CA LYS A 58 14.36 -7.12 11.42
C LYS A 58 14.17 -6.55 10.02
N PHE A 59 14.23 -7.39 8.97
CA PHE A 59 13.94 -6.98 7.60
C PHE A 59 12.53 -6.41 7.48
N VAL A 60 11.51 -7.09 8.03
CA VAL A 60 10.12 -6.65 7.95
C VAL A 60 9.88 -5.33 8.68
N VAL A 61 10.48 -5.14 9.87
CA VAL A 61 10.41 -3.86 10.60
C VAL A 61 11.07 -2.73 9.80
N PHE A 62 12.24 -2.98 9.21
CA PHE A 62 12.91 -2.01 8.36
C PHE A 62 12.07 -1.66 7.12
N MET A 63 11.53 -2.66 6.43
CA MET A 63 10.61 -2.45 5.29
C MET A 63 9.39 -1.63 5.71
N SER A 64 8.77 -1.95 6.87
CA SER A 64 7.63 -1.18 7.39
C SER A 64 7.96 0.29 7.58
N PHE A 65 9.18 0.60 8.06
CA PHE A 65 9.64 1.97 8.20
C PHE A 65 9.85 2.66 6.84
N ILE A 66 10.47 1.97 5.88
CA ILE A 66 10.67 2.53 4.54
C ILE A 66 9.32 2.73 3.81
N PHE A 67 8.34 1.84 3.98
CA PHE A 67 7.00 2.04 3.43
C PHE A 67 6.32 3.31 3.96
N ILE A 68 6.54 3.68 5.23
CA ILE A 68 6.04 4.97 5.74
C ILE A 68 6.65 6.11 4.93
N LEU A 69 7.97 6.11 4.74
CA LEU A 69 8.67 7.14 3.98
C LEU A 69 8.23 7.16 2.51
N HIS A 70 8.00 5.98 1.91
CA HIS A 70 7.52 5.82 0.56
C HIS A 70 6.14 6.46 0.35
N GLU A 71 5.19 6.18 1.21
CA GLU A 71 3.86 6.78 1.16
C GLU A 71 3.92 8.32 1.31
N TRP A 72 4.88 8.85 2.09
CA TRP A 72 5.11 10.29 2.19
C TRP A 72 5.74 10.86 0.94
N GLU A 73 6.71 10.17 0.34
CA GLU A 73 7.36 10.59 -0.91
C GLU A 73 6.35 10.60 -2.08
N GLU A 74 5.51 9.58 -2.20
CA GLU A 74 4.44 9.55 -3.20
C GLU A 74 3.34 10.58 -2.97
N GLY A 75 3.00 10.79 -1.70
CA GLY A 75 1.80 11.48 -1.31
C GLY A 75 1.94 12.97 -1.06
N LYS A 76 3.11 13.43 -0.55
CA LYS A 76 3.30 14.82 -0.10
C LYS A 76 4.66 15.42 -0.45
N TYR A 77 5.76 14.68 -0.36
CA TYR A 77 7.11 15.25 -0.43
C TYR A 77 8.04 14.46 -1.37
N PRO A 78 8.08 14.74 -2.68
CA PRO A 78 7.42 15.85 -3.38
C PRO A 78 5.94 15.61 -3.68
N GLY A 79 5.46 14.35 -3.59
CA GLY A 79 4.09 13.98 -3.90
C GLY A 79 3.78 13.95 -5.40
N GLY A 80 2.55 13.56 -5.72
CA GLY A 80 2.03 13.63 -7.08
C GLY A 80 2.00 12.31 -7.85
N PHE A 81 2.44 11.19 -7.30
CA PHE A 81 2.39 9.89 -7.99
C PHE A 81 0.95 9.52 -8.40
N LEU A 82 0.00 9.71 -7.51
CA LEU A 82 -1.41 9.44 -7.78
C LEU A 82 -1.95 10.32 -8.93
N ASN A 83 -1.48 11.56 -9.05
CA ASN A 83 -1.85 12.43 -10.17
C ASN A 83 -1.37 11.88 -11.52
N LEU A 84 -0.17 11.25 -11.56
CA LEU A 84 0.33 10.59 -12.76
C LEU A 84 -0.56 9.41 -13.17
N ILE A 85 -1.01 8.62 -12.19
CA ILE A 85 -1.95 7.52 -12.43
C ILE A 85 -3.30 8.05 -12.96
N ILE A 86 -3.84 9.11 -12.35
CA ILE A 86 -5.10 9.72 -12.77
C ILE A 86 -5.02 10.25 -14.20
N GLN A 87 -3.91 10.90 -14.56
CA GLN A 87 -3.67 11.33 -15.93
C GLN A 87 -3.62 10.14 -16.91
N LEU A 88 -2.99 9.04 -16.52
CA LEU A 88 -2.94 7.81 -17.34
C LEU A 88 -4.32 7.21 -17.57
N ILE A 89 -5.16 7.16 -16.54
CA ILE A 89 -6.52 6.60 -16.66
C ILE A 89 -7.53 7.55 -17.27
N GLN A 90 -7.17 8.83 -17.48
CA GLN A 90 -7.99 9.87 -18.10
C GLN A 90 -9.38 10.01 -17.46
N ARG A 91 -9.42 10.00 -16.12
CA ARG A 91 -10.65 10.13 -15.33
C ARG A 91 -10.57 11.32 -14.38
N ASN A 92 -11.69 11.98 -14.17
CA ASN A 92 -11.83 12.95 -13.08
C ASN A 92 -12.09 12.18 -11.79
N VAL A 93 -11.12 12.24 -10.89
CA VAL A 93 -11.22 11.66 -9.55
C VAL A 93 -11.18 12.81 -8.57
N ASP A 94 -12.17 12.88 -7.68
CA ASP A 94 -12.21 13.91 -6.67
C ASP A 94 -11.16 13.67 -5.58
N ASP A 95 -10.75 14.75 -4.91
CA ASP A 95 -9.71 14.73 -3.88
C ASP A 95 -10.05 13.80 -2.70
N GLU A 96 -11.33 13.63 -2.39
CA GLU A 96 -11.77 12.75 -1.31
C GLU A 96 -11.53 11.28 -1.68
N THR A 97 -11.86 10.89 -2.90
CA THR A 97 -11.58 9.55 -3.44
C THR A 97 -10.08 9.29 -3.53
N MET A 98 -9.29 10.27 -3.96
CA MET A 98 -7.82 10.17 -3.98
C MET A 98 -7.24 9.92 -2.58
N ARG A 99 -7.70 10.65 -1.59
CA ARG A 99 -7.23 10.44 -0.20
C ARG A 99 -7.69 9.10 0.36
N ALA A 100 -8.93 8.70 0.07
CA ALA A 100 -9.47 7.41 0.49
C ALA A 100 -8.72 6.22 -0.12
N SER A 101 -8.18 6.35 -1.33
CA SER A 101 -7.41 5.28 -1.99
C SER A 101 -6.18 4.85 -1.17
N ARG A 102 -5.55 5.77 -0.44
CA ARG A 102 -4.40 5.47 0.45
C ARG A 102 -4.75 4.53 1.59
N LEU A 103 -6.00 4.54 2.09
CA LEU A 103 -6.42 3.57 3.09
C LEU A 103 -6.39 2.14 2.53
N VAL A 104 -6.70 1.97 1.25
CA VAL A 104 -6.65 0.67 0.59
C VAL A 104 -5.21 0.18 0.44
N THR A 105 -4.29 1.07 0.02
CA THR A 105 -2.86 0.76 -0.04
C THR A 105 -2.30 0.45 1.35
N ALA A 106 -2.63 1.25 2.37
CA ALA A 106 -2.20 1.02 3.75
C ALA A 106 -2.62 -0.36 4.27
N VAL A 107 -3.85 -0.82 3.98
CA VAL A 107 -4.30 -2.16 4.35
C VAL A 107 -3.44 -3.24 3.69
N LEU A 108 -3.10 -3.11 2.41
CA LEU A 108 -2.19 -4.04 1.73
C LEU A 108 -0.83 -4.08 2.42
N ILE A 109 -0.23 -2.92 2.70
CA ILE A 109 1.09 -2.81 3.35
C ILE A 109 1.04 -3.47 4.74
N PHE A 110 0.00 -3.19 5.54
CA PHE A 110 -0.16 -3.84 6.84
C PHE A 110 -0.25 -5.37 6.73
N VAL A 111 -1.02 -5.90 5.79
CA VAL A 111 -1.10 -7.35 5.59
C VAL A 111 0.25 -7.93 5.19
N LEU A 112 0.93 -7.30 4.21
CA LEU A 112 2.22 -7.75 3.69
C LEU A 112 3.38 -7.56 4.68
N THR A 113 3.21 -6.82 5.78
CA THR A 113 4.23 -6.66 6.82
C THR A 113 3.89 -7.43 8.10
N ILE A 114 2.65 -7.37 8.58
CA ILE A 114 2.23 -8.06 9.81
C ILE A 114 2.29 -9.58 9.65
N VAL A 115 1.83 -10.12 8.51
CA VAL A 115 1.84 -11.57 8.30
C VAL A 115 3.25 -12.14 8.28
N PRO A 116 4.23 -11.64 7.49
CA PRO A 116 5.60 -12.16 7.55
C PRO A 116 6.32 -11.85 8.87
N PHE A 117 5.95 -10.78 9.58
CA PHE A 117 6.52 -10.52 10.91
C PHE A 117 6.23 -11.65 11.91
N PHE A 118 5.02 -12.18 11.92
CA PHE A 118 4.64 -13.25 12.84
C PHE A 118 4.85 -14.66 12.27
N LEU A 119 4.76 -14.84 10.96
CA LEU A 119 4.75 -16.15 10.32
C LEU A 119 5.95 -16.40 9.41
N GLY A 120 6.79 -15.39 9.12
CA GLY A 120 7.86 -15.48 8.13
C GLY A 120 8.94 -16.50 8.46
N ASP A 121 9.23 -16.72 9.74
CA ASP A 121 10.19 -17.71 10.18
C ASP A 121 9.66 -19.15 10.03
N ALA A 122 8.37 -19.36 10.25
CA ALA A 122 7.74 -20.68 10.10
C ALA A 122 7.32 -20.97 8.66
N TYR A 123 6.97 -19.92 7.91
CA TYR A 123 6.47 -19.99 6.53
C TYR A 123 7.17 -18.93 5.67
N PRO A 124 8.38 -19.21 5.17
CA PRO A 124 9.20 -18.26 4.42
C PRO A 124 8.52 -17.65 3.18
N MET A 125 7.51 -18.30 2.62
CA MET A 125 6.71 -17.76 1.51
C MET A 125 6.12 -16.37 1.82
N PHE A 126 5.80 -16.05 3.07
CA PHE A 126 5.29 -14.73 3.43
C PHE A 126 6.41 -13.67 3.42
N ALA A 127 7.62 -14.04 3.84
CA ALA A 127 8.79 -13.18 3.73
C ALA A 127 9.16 -12.94 2.24
N VAL A 128 9.06 -13.97 1.40
CA VAL A 128 9.23 -13.85 -0.05
C VAL A 128 8.15 -12.95 -0.66
N ALA A 129 6.91 -13.03 -0.17
CA ALA A 129 5.82 -12.18 -0.68
C ALA A 129 6.08 -10.68 -0.45
N VAL A 130 6.49 -10.27 0.76
CA VAL A 130 6.82 -8.86 1.03
C VAL A 130 8.08 -8.43 0.28
N ALA A 131 9.09 -9.29 0.17
CA ALA A 131 10.27 -9.00 -0.63
C ALA A 131 9.94 -8.79 -2.11
N THR A 132 9.04 -9.62 -2.66
CA THR A 132 8.53 -9.47 -4.04
C THR A 132 7.80 -8.15 -4.23
N PHE A 133 6.99 -7.74 -3.24
CA PHE A 133 6.33 -6.44 -3.27
C PHE A 133 7.35 -5.30 -3.33
N CYS A 134 8.35 -5.30 -2.46
CA CYS A 134 9.42 -4.29 -2.46
C CYS A 134 10.15 -4.19 -3.81
N ILE A 135 10.49 -5.33 -4.41
CA ILE A 135 11.15 -5.38 -5.74
C ILE A 135 10.21 -4.85 -6.82
N PHE A 136 8.93 -5.17 -6.73
CA PHE A 136 7.92 -4.71 -7.67
C PHE A 136 7.74 -3.18 -7.61
N GLU A 137 7.75 -2.58 -6.42
CA GLU A 137 7.66 -1.11 -6.26
C GLU A 137 8.83 -0.40 -6.96
N GLY A 138 10.08 -0.81 -6.73
CA GLY A 138 11.22 -0.25 -7.46
C GLY A 138 11.05 -0.39 -8.97
N PHE A 139 10.64 -1.57 -9.45
CA PHE A 139 10.41 -1.78 -10.88
C PHE A 139 9.31 -0.85 -11.44
N ILE A 140 8.20 -0.66 -10.73
CA ILE A 140 7.08 0.20 -11.19
C ILE A 140 7.49 1.66 -11.24
N HIS A 141 8.29 2.15 -10.30
CA HIS A 141 8.78 3.53 -10.31
C HIS A 141 9.73 3.79 -11.47
N ILE A 142 10.66 2.88 -11.79
CA ILE A 142 11.51 2.96 -12.98
C ILE A 142 10.68 2.89 -14.26
N ALA A 143 9.78 1.92 -14.37
CA ALA A 143 8.89 1.77 -15.53
C ALA A 143 7.98 2.99 -15.71
N GLY A 144 7.57 3.61 -14.60
CA GLY A 144 6.75 4.81 -14.54
C GLY A 144 7.34 5.99 -15.29
N ILE A 145 8.67 6.16 -15.28
CA ILE A 145 9.35 7.21 -16.05
C ILE A 145 8.93 7.16 -17.53
N ARG A 146 8.92 5.95 -18.09
CA ARG A 146 8.54 5.74 -19.50
C ARG A 146 7.03 5.75 -19.71
N ILE A 147 6.28 5.15 -18.79
CA ILE A 147 4.81 5.05 -18.87
C ILE A 147 4.19 6.45 -18.79
N PHE A 148 4.64 7.29 -17.85
CA PHE A 148 4.14 8.64 -17.65
C PHE A 148 4.86 9.69 -18.52
N ARG A 149 5.86 9.28 -19.32
CA ARG A 149 6.65 10.14 -20.22
C ARG A 149 7.30 11.32 -19.50
N LEU A 150 7.92 11.04 -18.40
CA LEU A 150 8.57 12.07 -17.61
C LEU A 150 9.87 12.52 -18.28
N ASN A 151 10.09 13.83 -18.32
CA ASN A 151 11.35 14.41 -18.83
C ASN A 151 12.51 14.28 -17.84
N LYS A 152 12.22 13.90 -16.59
CA LYS A 152 13.22 13.70 -15.53
C LYS A 152 13.29 12.22 -15.21
N PHE A 153 14.48 11.74 -14.85
CA PHE A 153 14.69 10.37 -14.35
C PHE A 153 14.27 10.29 -12.88
N TYR A 154 12.98 10.53 -12.63
CA TYR A 154 12.41 10.49 -11.30
C TYR A 154 10.87 10.41 -11.37
N THR A 155 10.31 9.50 -10.59
CA THR A 155 8.88 9.46 -10.23
C THR A 155 8.74 9.72 -8.73
N PRO A 156 7.67 10.40 -8.25
CA PRO A 156 7.42 10.52 -6.81
C PRO A 156 7.36 9.12 -6.16
N GLY A 157 8.09 8.91 -5.07
CA GLY A 157 8.24 7.59 -4.44
C GLY A 157 9.46 6.80 -4.89
N MET A 158 10.16 7.21 -5.95
CA MET A 158 11.23 6.43 -6.57
C MET A 158 12.42 6.18 -5.63
N VAL A 159 12.84 7.16 -4.83
CA VAL A 159 14.01 7.00 -3.96
C VAL A 159 13.77 5.93 -2.90
N THR A 160 12.64 5.99 -2.25
CA THR A 160 12.26 5.00 -1.22
C THR A 160 11.92 3.64 -1.84
N ALA A 161 11.30 3.59 -3.01
CA ALA A 161 11.03 2.36 -3.74
C ALA A 161 12.31 1.60 -4.13
N GLU A 162 13.39 2.32 -4.51
CA GLU A 162 14.68 1.68 -4.79
C GLU A 162 15.32 1.12 -3.51
N ILE A 163 15.19 1.80 -2.37
CA ILE A 163 15.63 1.27 -1.07
C ILE A 163 14.83 0.02 -0.71
N GLU A 164 13.52 0.02 -0.94
CA GLU A 164 12.66 -1.14 -0.78
C GLU A 164 13.11 -2.31 -1.66
N ALA A 165 13.36 -2.06 -2.95
CA ALA A 165 13.78 -3.08 -3.89
C ALA A 165 15.12 -3.71 -3.48
N ILE A 166 16.11 -2.90 -3.09
CA ILE A 166 17.39 -3.39 -2.58
C ILE A 166 17.18 -4.25 -1.33
N THR A 167 16.32 -3.79 -0.41
CA THR A 167 16.00 -4.52 0.83
C THR A 167 15.27 -5.84 0.52
N GLY A 168 14.34 -5.84 -0.44
CA GLY A 168 13.66 -7.03 -0.91
C GLY A 168 14.61 -8.07 -1.50
N VAL A 169 15.54 -7.63 -2.36
CA VAL A 169 16.59 -8.50 -2.91
C VAL A 169 17.47 -9.04 -1.79
N ALA A 170 17.90 -8.20 -0.84
CA ALA A 170 18.72 -8.62 0.30
C ALA A 170 18.00 -9.69 1.15
N LEU A 171 16.70 -9.55 1.39
CA LEU A 171 15.92 -10.55 2.12
C LEU A 171 15.86 -11.88 1.35
N ILE A 172 15.59 -11.86 0.03
CA ILE A 172 15.59 -13.09 -0.79
C ILE A 172 16.96 -13.78 -0.77
N VAL A 173 18.03 -13.01 -0.93
CA VAL A 173 19.41 -13.53 -0.85
C VAL A 173 19.69 -14.13 0.53
N TYR A 174 19.30 -13.44 1.61
CA TYR A 174 19.44 -13.96 2.98
C TYR A 174 18.72 -15.30 3.16
N LEU A 175 17.46 -15.42 2.70
CA LEU A 175 16.71 -16.66 2.77
C LEU A 175 17.39 -17.80 1.99
N ALA A 176 17.86 -17.51 0.78
CA ALA A 176 18.50 -18.48 -0.09
C ALA A 176 19.84 -18.97 0.47
N VAL A 177 20.72 -18.06 0.89
CA VAL A 177 22.06 -18.39 1.42
C VAL A 177 21.97 -19.16 2.74
N ASN A 178 20.99 -18.87 3.58
CA ASN A 178 20.80 -19.59 4.84
C ASN A 178 19.90 -20.83 4.71
N HIS A 179 19.53 -21.22 3.48
CA HIS A 179 18.64 -22.35 3.19
C HIS A 179 17.29 -22.28 3.94
N LEU A 180 16.79 -21.08 4.16
CA LEU A 180 15.50 -20.84 4.79
C LEU A 180 14.40 -20.91 3.72
N GLY A 181 13.53 -21.89 3.84
CA GLY A 181 12.46 -22.15 2.89
C GLY A 181 12.82 -23.16 1.82
N ALA A 182 11.78 -23.85 1.36
CA ALA A 182 11.83 -24.78 0.26
C ALA A 182 11.59 -24.04 -1.07
N TRP A 183 11.88 -24.71 -2.20
CA TRP A 183 11.70 -24.10 -3.53
C TRP A 183 10.29 -23.55 -3.76
N TYR A 184 9.26 -24.19 -3.20
CA TYR A 184 7.89 -23.76 -3.34
C TYR A 184 7.59 -22.43 -2.60
N ASP A 185 8.34 -22.08 -1.55
CA ASP A 185 8.17 -20.80 -0.87
C ASP A 185 8.52 -19.63 -1.80
N TYR A 186 9.56 -19.80 -2.63
CA TYR A 186 9.99 -18.81 -3.63
C TYR A 186 9.03 -18.72 -4.83
N VAL A 187 8.21 -19.73 -5.05
CA VAL A 187 7.14 -19.72 -6.07
C VAL A 187 5.85 -19.15 -5.46
N CYS A 188 5.44 -19.65 -4.28
CA CYS A 188 4.19 -19.23 -3.65
C CYS A 188 4.21 -17.75 -3.19
N GLY A 189 5.35 -17.26 -2.70
CA GLY A 189 5.48 -15.87 -2.24
C GLY A 189 5.06 -14.83 -3.28
N PRO A 190 5.61 -14.84 -4.51
CA PRO A 190 5.15 -13.96 -5.58
C PRO A 190 3.66 -14.11 -5.91
N PHE A 191 3.10 -15.30 -5.88
CA PHE A 191 1.65 -15.51 -6.10
C PHE A 191 0.81 -14.94 -4.97
N ILE A 192 1.25 -15.03 -3.71
CA ILE A 192 0.58 -14.40 -2.56
C ILE A 192 0.57 -12.88 -2.74
N PHE A 193 1.73 -12.28 -3.06
CA PHE A 193 1.81 -10.86 -3.37
C PHE A 193 0.86 -10.47 -4.50
N LEU A 194 0.91 -11.17 -5.64
CA LEU A 194 0.07 -10.86 -6.80
C LEU A 194 -1.43 -10.99 -6.48
N ALA A 195 -1.84 -11.95 -5.66
CA ALA A 195 -3.24 -12.09 -5.22
C ALA A 195 -3.67 -10.90 -4.35
N CYS A 196 -2.86 -10.51 -3.36
CA CYS A 196 -3.12 -9.34 -2.52
C CYS A 196 -3.15 -8.05 -3.35
N PHE A 197 -2.18 -7.87 -4.25
CA PHE A 197 -2.11 -6.74 -5.16
C PHE A 197 -3.32 -6.66 -6.09
N ALA A 198 -3.75 -7.80 -6.66
CA ALA A 198 -4.93 -7.84 -7.52
C ALA A 198 -6.22 -7.45 -6.74
N CYS A 199 -6.36 -7.88 -5.49
CA CYS A 199 -7.47 -7.47 -4.61
C CYS A 199 -7.44 -5.96 -4.36
N MET A 200 -6.28 -5.41 -4.03
CA MET A 200 -6.08 -3.97 -3.85
C MET A 200 -6.44 -3.20 -5.12
N GLN A 201 -5.86 -3.58 -6.25
CA GLN A 201 -6.09 -2.93 -7.54
C GLN A 201 -7.56 -2.98 -7.95
N ARG A 202 -8.25 -4.10 -7.73
CA ARG A 202 -9.69 -4.21 -7.98
C ARG A 202 -10.48 -3.22 -7.14
N THR A 203 -10.12 -3.06 -5.86
CA THR A 203 -10.76 -2.10 -4.97
C THR A 203 -10.53 -0.66 -5.44
N LEU A 204 -9.30 -0.29 -5.75
CA LEU A 204 -8.93 1.03 -6.27
C LEU A 204 -9.68 1.35 -7.57
N MET A 205 -9.72 0.41 -8.52
CA MET A 205 -10.44 0.59 -9.78
C MET A 205 -11.95 0.76 -9.60
N SER A 206 -12.54 0.10 -8.60
CA SER A 206 -13.97 0.29 -8.28
C SER A 206 -14.25 1.68 -7.72
N MET A 207 -13.32 2.26 -6.95
CA MET A 207 -13.43 3.62 -6.41
C MET A 207 -13.36 4.69 -7.49
N VAL A 208 -12.61 4.44 -8.55
CA VAL A 208 -12.37 5.40 -9.67
C VAL A 208 -13.46 5.31 -10.77
N GLY A 209 -14.63 4.74 -10.47
CA GLY A 209 -15.76 4.76 -11.38
C GLY A 209 -15.76 3.67 -12.46
N GLY A 210 -15.41 2.43 -12.08
CA GLY A 210 -15.71 1.23 -12.89
C GLY A 210 -14.73 0.95 -14.02
N LEU A 211 -13.48 1.41 -13.94
CA LEU A 211 -12.40 0.91 -14.78
C LEU A 211 -12.19 -0.58 -14.48
N ARG A 212 -12.05 -1.37 -15.55
CA ARG A 212 -11.69 -2.78 -15.40
C ARG A 212 -10.18 -2.92 -15.55
N TYR A 213 -9.55 -3.70 -14.68
CA TYR A 213 -8.11 -3.95 -14.72
C TYR A 213 -7.62 -4.40 -16.12
N ARG A 214 -8.45 -5.14 -16.87
CA ARG A 214 -8.16 -5.56 -18.25
C ARG A 214 -8.02 -4.39 -19.25
N ASP A 215 -8.47 -3.18 -18.90
CA ASP A 215 -8.38 -2.01 -19.76
C ASP A 215 -7.06 -1.26 -19.59
N MET A 216 -6.35 -1.47 -18.47
CA MET A 216 -5.06 -0.83 -18.14
C MET A 216 -3.98 -1.06 -19.21
N PRO A 217 -3.76 -2.29 -19.74
CA PRO A 217 -2.75 -2.49 -20.79
C PRO A 217 -3.04 -1.68 -22.06
N LYS A 218 -4.32 -1.48 -22.39
CA LYS A 218 -4.73 -0.66 -23.55
C LYS A 218 -4.43 0.82 -23.33
N LEU A 219 -4.71 1.32 -22.10
CA LEU A 219 -4.41 2.72 -21.73
C LEU A 219 -2.91 2.98 -21.75
N ILE A 220 -2.10 2.11 -21.15
CA ILE A 220 -0.64 2.21 -21.17
C ILE A 220 -0.12 2.18 -22.62
N LYS A 221 -0.62 1.26 -23.44
CA LYS A 221 -0.22 1.16 -24.86
C LYS A 221 -0.63 2.41 -25.67
N ALA A 222 -1.81 2.97 -25.41
CA ALA A 222 -2.25 4.22 -26.04
C ALA A 222 -1.35 5.38 -25.63
N GLN A 223 -1.05 5.48 -24.32
CA GLN A 223 -0.14 6.49 -23.77
C GLN A 223 1.27 6.39 -24.38
N LEU A 224 1.80 5.19 -24.56
CA LEU A 224 3.11 4.97 -25.15
C LEU A 224 3.15 5.27 -26.67
N LYS A 225 2.01 5.24 -27.38
CA LYS A 225 1.91 5.48 -28.82
C LYS A 225 1.55 6.92 -29.19
N SER A 226 0.91 7.68 -28.29
CA SER A 226 0.57 9.08 -28.56
C SER A 226 1.87 9.89 -28.57
N LYS A 227 2.36 10.19 -29.77
CA LYS A 227 3.48 11.12 -30.00
C LYS A 227 2.98 12.53 -29.91
#